data_1c73ec876d7b0510acc9d088c0145d21
#
_entry.id   1c73ec876d7b0510acc9d088c0145d21
#
_cell.length_a   1.000
_cell.length_b   1.000
_cell.length_c   1.000
_cell.angle_alpha   90.00
_cell.angle_beta   90.00
_cell.angle_gamma   90.00
#
_symmetry.space_group_name_H-M   'P 1'
#
loop_
_entity.id
_entity.type
_entity.pdbx_description
1 polymer ?
#
loop_
_entity_poly.entity_id
_entity_poly.type
_entity_poly.pdbx_seq_one_letter_code
_entity_poly.pdbx_strand_id
1 'polypeptide(L)'
;MSRKVGMRIVKSCIAAYLCFVVYMLRGQKGIPFYSVIASIFCMQPLLSRSLKVAGERMKGTIIGVAVGIFTLCLERQFHLDEHLWIHYLLLAVMYLPVLYLTVITHNPASSFIACVAYSSVTVSHGFDVSPFSWGINRLIDTMIGILVAYAVNCVHMPARGKKDHLYAVAVDALPEGEDGVLDNYTKVRLNQLVERGAHIFLYARGSAAEAERKLAGYTHRFPVCILNGAALYDPKKGTFTAVESFSEKAVGKLGNLLEKNGFSVFTYCVSHGNLQVFFDKLEDEAMEKWHDSRSTLPRENYVCAYRPADCSVQCLRVFVKEEQRASFADALQREGADILANIHWEADDACPGWQILSLYPLAASVDQAAGKLMEELHVHELNYYVPEDQETWNVWVFEQWHKKQMKKC
;
A
#
# COMPACT_ATOMS: atom_id res chain seq x y z
N MET A 1 -20.64 15.22 -19.36
CA MET A 1 -19.55 14.38 -18.83
C MET A 1 -19.42 13.15 -19.71
N SER A 2 -18.43 13.08 -20.60
CA SER A 2 -18.15 11.86 -21.38
C SER A 2 -17.52 10.83 -20.43
N ARG A 3 -18.28 9.82 -20.01
CA ARG A 3 -17.77 8.68 -19.23
C ARG A 3 -16.84 7.86 -20.15
N LYS A 4 -15.56 8.07 -20.06
CA LYS A 4 -14.58 7.22 -20.77
C LYS A 4 -14.64 5.81 -20.18
N VAL A 5 -14.79 4.82 -21.07
CA VAL A 5 -14.75 3.40 -20.69
C VAL A 5 -13.41 3.09 -20.02
N GLY A 6 -13.45 2.57 -18.81
CA GLY A 6 -12.22 2.26 -18.04
C GLY A 6 -11.42 1.13 -18.72
N MET A 7 -10.11 1.23 -18.71
CA MET A 7 -9.20 0.25 -19.33
C MET A 7 -9.43 -1.19 -18.85
N ARG A 8 -9.89 -1.35 -17.59
CA ARG A 8 -10.24 -2.67 -17.04
C ARG A 8 -11.39 -3.33 -17.82
N ILE A 9 -12.40 -2.54 -18.21
CA ILE A 9 -13.55 -3.05 -19.00
C ILE A 9 -13.04 -3.55 -20.34
N VAL A 10 -12.18 -2.77 -21.02
CA VAL A 10 -11.60 -3.15 -22.32
C VAL A 10 -10.77 -4.43 -22.18
N LYS A 11 -9.89 -4.51 -21.17
CA LYS A 11 -9.10 -5.72 -20.88
C LYS A 11 -9.96 -6.94 -20.58
N SER A 12 -11.06 -6.76 -19.84
CA SER A 12 -12.01 -7.86 -19.56
C SER A 12 -12.70 -8.36 -20.83
N CYS A 13 -13.08 -7.46 -21.73
CA CYS A 13 -13.64 -7.86 -23.03
C CYS A 13 -12.62 -8.62 -23.89
N ILE A 14 -11.38 -8.15 -23.94
CA ILE A 14 -10.30 -8.84 -24.67
C ILE A 14 -10.04 -10.23 -24.07
N ALA A 15 -9.99 -10.35 -22.74
CA ALA A 15 -9.79 -11.63 -22.06
C ALA A 15 -10.94 -12.61 -22.34
N ALA A 16 -12.19 -12.13 -22.30
CA ALA A 16 -13.35 -12.95 -22.65
C ALA A 16 -13.26 -13.46 -24.10
N TYR A 17 -12.92 -12.57 -25.04
CA TYR A 17 -12.73 -12.97 -26.44
C TYR A 17 -11.63 -14.02 -26.61
N LEU A 18 -10.48 -13.84 -25.97
CA LEU A 18 -9.40 -14.82 -26.01
C LEU A 18 -9.81 -16.17 -25.42
N CYS A 19 -10.65 -16.21 -24.37
CA CYS A 19 -11.19 -17.46 -23.85
C CYS A 19 -12.03 -18.20 -24.91
N PHE A 20 -12.85 -17.49 -25.70
CA PHE A 20 -13.61 -18.10 -26.80
C PHE A 20 -12.69 -18.61 -27.91
N VAL A 21 -11.62 -17.88 -28.24
CA VAL A 21 -10.64 -18.35 -29.23
C VAL A 21 -9.96 -19.65 -28.77
N VAL A 22 -9.53 -19.71 -27.50
CA VAL A 22 -8.93 -20.92 -26.93
C VAL A 22 -9.91 -22.08 -26.92
N TYR A 23 -11.21 -21.84 -26.61
CA TYR A 23 -12.25 -22.86 -26.69
C TYR A 23 -12.39 -23.45 -28.12
N MET A 24 -12.39 -22.57 -29.13
CA MET A 24 -12.43 -23.04 -30.55
C MET A 24 -11.20 -23.87 -30.90
N LEU A 25 -10.00 -23.41 -30.52
CA LEU A 25 -8.74 -24.14 -30.77
C LEU A 25 -8.68 -25.49 -30.05
N ARG A 26 -9.39 -25.68 -28.94
CA ARG A 26 -9.53 -26.96 -28.23
C ARG A 26 -10.55 -27.93 -28.89
N GLY A 27 -11.06 -27.58 -30.05
CA GLY A 27 -12.10 -28.40 -30.72
C GLY A 27 -13.42 -28.42 -29.97
N GLN A 28 -13.79 -27.29 -29.34
CA GLN A 28 -15.05 -27.06 -28.58
C GLN A 28 -15.22 -28.00 -27.37
N LYS A 29 -14.11 -28.48 -26.80
CA LYS A 29 -14.14 -29.30 -25.57
C LYS A 29 -14.22 -28.41 -24.33
N GLY A 30 -15.13 -28.78 -23.39
CA GLY A 30 -15.43 -28.02 -22.19
C GLY A 30 -16.55 -26.99 -22.39
N ILE A 31 -16.67 -26.04 -21.47
CA ILE A 31 -17.69 -24.99 -21.52
C ILE A 31 -17.00 -23.61 -21.39
N PRO A 32 -17.04 -22.78 -22.44
CA PRO A 32 -16.33 -21.50 -22.45
C PRO A 32 -16.84 -20.52 -21.39
N PHE A 33 -18.07 -20.66 -20.89
CA PHE A 33 -18.63 -19.89 -19.80
C PHE A 33 -17.70 -19.85 -18.55
N TYR A 34 -17.10 -20.99 -18.21
CA TYR A 34 -16.26 -21.08 -17.01
C TYR A 34 -14.91 -20.37 -17.16
N SER A 35 -14.31 -20.46 -18.34
CA SER A 35 -13.06 -19.75 -18.62
C SER A 35 -13.29 -18.23 -18.71
N VAL A 36 -14.40 -17.79 -19.33
CA VAL A 36 -14.77 -16.37 -19.40
C VAL A 36 -15.01 -15.78 -18.01
N ILE A 37 -15.84 -16.44 -17.18
CA ILE A 37 -16.07 -15.99 -15.80
C ILE A 37 -14.78 -15.98 -14.99
N ALA A 38 -13.95 -17.01 -15.12
CA ALA A 38 -12.65 -17.05 -14.44
C ALA A 38 -11.76 -15.87 -14.85
N SER A 39 -11.72 -15.54 -16.14
CA SER A 39 -10.91 -14.42 -16.63
C SER A 39 -11.40 -13.07 -16.13
N ILE A 40 -12.71 -12.82 -16.12
CA ILE A 40 -13.31 -11.56 -15.65
C ILE A 40 -13.04 -11.35 -14.16
N PHE A 41 -13.25 -12.36 -13.32
CA PHE A 41 -13.01 -12.26 -11.87
C PHE A 41 -11.54 -12.10 -11.53
N CYS A 42 -10.62 -12.73 -12.28
CA CYS A 42 -9.19 -12.60 -12.08
C CYS A 42 -8.63 -11.27 -12.63
N MET A 43 -9.41 -10.48 -13.37
CA MET A 43 -9.00 -9.16 -13.88
C MET A 43 -9.05 -8.12 -12.75
N GLN A 44 -8.05 -8.14 -11.86
CA GLN A 44 -7.93 -7.19 -10.76
C GLN A 44 -7.06 -5.99 -11.13
N PRO A 45 -7.22 -4.84 -10.43
CA PRO A 45 -6.43 -3.64 -10.67
C PRO A 45 -4.92 -3.83 -10.43
N LEU A 46 -4.56 -4.66 -9.44
CA LEU A 46 -3.19 -4.98 -9.07
C LEU A 46 -2.87 -6.43 -9.44
N LEU A 47 -1.69 -6.66 -10.01
CA LEU A 47 -1.26 -8.00 -10.42
C LEU A 47 -1.17 -8.98 -9.23
N SER A 48 -0.69 -8.50 -8.08
CA SER A 48 -0.64 -9.27 -6.84
C SER A 48 -2.03 -9.73 -6.37
N ARG A 49 -3.05 -8.87 -6.47
CA ARG A 49 -4.44 -9.24 -6.18
C ARG A 49 -5.01 -10.20 -7.21
N SER A 50 -4.65 -10.06 -8.49
CA SER A 50 -5.02 -11.02 -9.53
C SER A 50 -4.55 -12.43 -9.20
N LEU A 51 -3.30 -12.58 -8.77
CA LEU A 51 -2.72 -13.87 -8.38
C LEU A 51 -3.39 -14.46 -7.12
N LYS A 52 -3.70 -13.62 -6.13
CA LYS A 52 -4.43 -14.07 -4.93
C LYS A 52 -5.81 -14.60 -5.28
N VAL A 53 -6.61 -13.84 -6.05
CA VAL A 53 -7.95 -14.25 -6.51
C VAL A 53 -7.88 -15.50 -7.39
N ALA A 54 -6.86 -15.62 -8.25
CA ALA A 54 -6.63 -16.81 -9.06
C ALA A 54 -6.38 -18.05 -8.20
N GLY A 55 -5.56 -17.94 -7.14
CA GLY A 55 -5.31 -19.02 -6.19
C GLY A 55 -6.56 -19.44 -5.42
N GLU A 56 -7.33 -18.50 -4.91
CA GLU A 56 -8.61 -18.76 -4.23
C GLU A 56 -9.59 -19.47 -5.17
N ARG A 57 -9.66 -19.02 -6.42
CA ARG A 57 -10.52 -19.61 -7.44
C ARG A 57 -10.11 -21.04 -7.80
N MET A 58 -8.82 -21.29 -7.96
CA MET A 58 -8.31 -22.63 -8.25
C MET A 58 -8.62 -23.61 -7.11
N LYS A 59 -8.34 -23.22 -5.86
CA LYS A 59 -8.62 -24.05 -4.67
C LYS A 59 -10.10 -24.37 -4.54
N GLY A 60 -10.98 -23.35 -4.69
CA GLY A 60 -12.43 -23.57 -4.67
C GLY A 60 -12.89 -24.52 -5.77
N THR A 61 -12.37 -24.36 -6.99
CA THR A 61 -12.74 -25.25 -8.11
C THR A 61 -12.30 -26.70 -7.85
N ILE A 62 -11.09 -26.90 -7.31
CA ILE A 62 -10.60 -28.27 -6.95
C ILE A 62 -11.51 -28.92 -5.92
N ILE A 63 -11.83 -28.20 -4.83
CA ILE A 63 -12.70 -28.73 -3.76
C ILE A 63 -14.10 -29.06 -4.33
N GLY A 64 -14.72 -28.14 -5.06
CA GLY A 64 -16.05 -28.35 -5.63
C GLY A 64 -16.10 -29.50 -6.63
N VAL A 65 -15.10 -29.62 -7.51
CA VAL A 65 -14.99 -30.72 -8.48
C VAL A 65 -14.77 -32.06 -7.79
N ALA A 66 -13.88 -32.12 -6.79
CA ALA A 66 -13.59 -33.37 -6.08
C ALA A 66 -14.84 -33.91 -5.35
N VAL A 67 -15.52 -33.05 -4.60
CA VAL A 67 -16.78 -33.45 -3.94
C VAL A 67 -17.88 -33.75 -4.96
N GLY A 68 -17.96 -33.02 -6.08
CA GLY A 68 -18.91 -33.30 -7.15
C GLY A 68 -18.72 -34.66 -7.81
N ILE A 69 -17.46 -35.01 -8.15
CA ILE A 69 -17.14 -36.34 -8.68
C ILE A 69 -17.51 -37.41 -7.66
N PHE A 70 -17.15 -37.23 -6.38
CA PHE A 70 -17.50 -38.17 -5.32
C PHE A 70 -19.03 -38.36 -5.20
N THR A 71 -19.79 -37.25 -5.23
CA THR A 71 -21.26 -37.33 -5.19
C THR A 71 -21.83 -38.11 -6.36
N LEU A 72 -21.36 -37.89 -7.59
CA LEU A 72 -21.83 -38.61 -8.76
C LEU A 72 -21.43 -40.08 -8.73
N CYS A 73 -20.27 -40.43 -8.15
CA CYS A 73 -19.89 -41.81 -7.94
C CYS A 73 -20.80 -42.52 -6.93
N LEU A 74 -21.19 -41.84 -5.84
CA LEU A 74 -22.19 -42.36 -4.88
C LEU A 74 -23.53 -42.60 -5.53
N GLU A 75 -24.02 -41.63 -6.32
CA GLU A 75 -25.32 -41.76 -7.05
C GLU A 75 -25.32 -43.02 -7.96
N ARG A 76 -24.27 -43.17 -8.72
CA ARG A 76 -24.14 -44.37 -9.63
C ARG A 76 -24.04 -45.69 -8.86
N GLN A 77 -23.36 -45.68 -7.72
CA GLN A 77 -23.20 -46.89 -6.91
C GLN A 77 -24.53 -47.38 -6.28
N PHE A 78 -25.37 -46.41 -5.89
CA PHE A 78 -26.64 -46.70 -5.17
C PHE A 78 -27.90 -46.55 -6.04
N HIS A 79 -27.75 -46.33 -7.36
CA HIS A 79 -28.86 -46.11 -8.30
C HIS A 79 -29.89 -45.06 -7.80
N LEU A 80 -29.41 -43.95 -7.20
CA LEU A 80 -30.26 -42.92 -6.60
C LEU A 80 -30.94 -42.06 -7.64
N ASP A 81 -30.56 -42.14 -8.89
CA ASP A 81 -31.14 -41.48 -10.07
C ASP A 81 -32.60 -41.91 -10.36
N GLU A 82 -32.99 -43.09 -9.94
CA GLU A 82 -34.38 -43.57 -10.07
C GLU A 82 -35.36 -42.79 -9.16
N HIS A 83 -34.87 -42.13 -8.09
CA HIS A 83 -35.66 -41.41 -7.11
C HIS A 83 -35.31 -39.92 -7.06
N LEU A 84 -36.01 -39.11 -7.84
CA LEU A 84 -35.70 -37.67 -8.01
C LEU A 84 -35.57 -36.90 -6.69
N TRP A 85 -36.40 -37.18 -5.69
CA TRP A 85 -36.33 -36.51 -4.39
C TRP A 85 -35.07 -36.90 -3.58
N ILE A 86 -34.65 -38.14 -3.65
CA ILE A 86 -33.43 -38.61 -2.95
C ILE A 86 -32.20 -38.04 -3.65
N HIS A 87 -32.21 -38.02 -4.98
CA HIS A 87 -31.17 -37.36 -5.78
C HIS A 87 -30.94 -35.91 -5.34
N TYR A 88 -31.98 -35.04 -5.38
CA TYR A 88 -31.83 -33.64 -4.98
C TYR A 88 -31.52 -33.47 -3.49
N LEU A 89 -32.00 -34.34 -2.62
CA LEU A 89 -31.66 -34.32 -1.20
C LEU A 89 -30.13 -34.61 -1.00
N LEU A 90 -29.62 -35.64 -1.70
CA LEU A 90 -28.17 -35.93 -1.67
C LEU A 90 -27.36 -34.73 -2.16
N LEU A 91 -27.72 -34.16 -3.31
CA LEU A 91 -27.04 -32.96 -3.82
C LEU A 91 -27.06 -31.81 -2.80
N ALA A 92 -28.16 -31.58 -2.12
CA ALA A 92 -28.29 -30.54 -1.11
C ALA A 92 -27.40 -30.82 0.14
N VAL A 93 -27.41 -32.05 0.64
CA VAL A 93 -26.59 -32.44 1.81
C VAL A 93 -25.11 -32.34 1.52
N MET A 94 -24.68 -32.65 0.31
CA MET A 94 -23.26 -32.60 -0.08
C MET A 94 -22.67 -31.19 -0.20
N TYR A 95 -23.49 -30.12 -0.10
CA TYR A 95 -22.94 -28.77 0.11
C TYR A 95 -22.26 -28.59 1.48
N LEU A 96 -22.66 -29.38 2.50
CA LEU A 96 -22.01 -29.33 3.81
C LEU A 96 -20.50 -29.64 3.73
N PRO A 97 -20.08 -30.79 3.16
CA PRO A 97 -18.64 -31.05 3.02
C PRO A 97 -17.94 -30.07 2.09
N VAL A 98 -18.60 -29.55 1.03
CA VAL A 98 -18.02 -28.51 0.17
C VAL A 98 -17.63 -27.27 0.99
N LEU A 99 -18.58 -26.74 1.77
CA LEU A 99 -18.37 -25.57 2.59
C LEU A 99 -17.36 -25.84 3.72
N TYR A 100 -17.49 -26.98 4.39
CA TYR A 100 -16.63 -27.38 5.49
C TYR A 100 -15.15 -27.50 5.07
N LEU A 101 -14.88 -28.10 3.91
CA LEU A 101 -13.53 -28.22 3.37
C LEU A 101 -12.91 -26.85 3.06
N THR A 102 -13.68 -25.87 2.61
CA THR A 102 -13.15 -24.52 2.37
C THR A 102 -12.78 -23.80 3.67
N VAL A 103 -13.47 -24.07 4.78
CA VAL A 103 -13.16 -23.53 6.10
C VAL A 103 -11.91 -24.18 6.68
N ILE A 104 -11.81 -25.53 6.65
CA ILE A 104 -10.63 -26.28 7.14
C ILE A 104 -9.37 -25.88 6.38
N THR A 105 -9.47 -25.66 5.08
CA THR A 105 -8.33 -25.23 4.26
C THR A 105 -7.97 -23.75 4.43
N HIS A 106 -8.53 -23.07 5.44
CA HIS A 106 -8.33 -21.66 5.74
C HIS A 106 -8.56 -20.72 4.54
N ASN A 107 -9.55 -21.04 3.70
CA ASN A 107 -9.85 -20.29 2.49
C ASN A 107 -11.38 -20.02 2.34
N PRO A 108 -12.02 -19.33 3.30
CA PRO A 108 -13.46 -19.05 3.23
C PRO A 108 -13.84 -18.22 2.00
N ALA A 109 -12.94 -17.40 1.45
CA ALA A 109 -13.16 -16.66 0.21
C ALA A 109 -13.39 -17.55 -1.02
N SER A 110 -12.97 -18.82 -0.99
CA SER A 110 -13.18 -19.79 -2.07
C SER A 110 -14.51 -20.53 -1.99
N SER A 111 -15.30 -20.38 -0.90
CA SER A 111 -16.54 -21.14 -0.65
C SER A 111 -17.57 -20.98 -1.77
N PHE A 112 -17.81 -19.74 -2.20
CA PHE A 112 -18.75 -19.48 -3.31
C PHE A 112 -18.33 -20.21 -4.59
N ILE A 113 -17.03 -20.18 -4.91
CA ILE A 113 -16.49 -20.81 -6.12
C ILE A 113 -16.57 -22.31 -6.03
N ALA A 114 -16.34 -22.88 -4.84
CA ALA A 114 -16.45 -24.32 -4.59
C ALA A 114 -17.90 -24.80 -4.78
N CYS A 115 -18.88 -24.04 -4.28
CA CYS A 115 -20.31 -24.35 -4.51
C CYS A 115 -20.68 -24.27 -5.99
N VAL A 116 -20.23 -23.24 -6.72
CA VAL A 116 -20.48 -23.11 -8.16
C VAL A 116 -19.82 -24.26 -8.94
N ALA A 117 -18.61 -24.64 -8.58
CA ALA A 117 -17.92 -25.75 -9.23
C ALA A 117 -18.61 -27.10 -8.94
N TYR A 118 -19.03 -27.33 -7.70
CA TYR A 118 -19.81 -28.49 -7.30
C TYR A 118 -21.12 -28.58 -8.11
N SER A 119 -21.93 -27.50 -8.11
CA SER A 119 -23.20 -27.46 -8.87
C SER A 119 -22.98 -27.71 -10.37
N SER A 120 -21.90 -27.14 -10.94
CA SER A 120 -21.60 -27.31 -12.36
C SER A 120 -21.27 -28.74 -12.74
N VAL A 121 -20.72 -29.54 -11.82
CA VAL A 121 -20.40 -30.94 -12.04
C VAL A 121 -21.62 -31.83 -11.81
N THR A 122 -22.45 -31.52 -10.82
CA THR A 122 -23.55 -32.39 -10.39
C THR A 122 -24.88 -32.08 -11.08
N VAL A 123 -25.20 -30.80 -11.28
CA VAL A 123 -26.53 -30.40 -11.80
C VAL A 123 -26.54 -30.24 -13.32
N SER A 124 -25.45 -29.78 -13.92
CA SER A 124 -25.44 -29.42 -15.34
C SER A 124 -25.36 -30.63 -16.30
N HIS A 125 -25.11 -31.81 -15.79
CA HIS A 125 -24.90 -32.99 -16.65
C HIS A 125 -25.62 -34.21 -16.10
N GLY A 126 -26.49 -34.73 -16.95
CA GLY A 126 -27.16 -36.00 -16.73
C GLY A 126 -26.18 -37.19 -16.81
N PHE A 127 -26.71 -38.39 -16.62
CA PHE A 127 -25.99 -39.63 -16.39
C PHE A 127 -25.12 -40.15 -17.56
N ASP A 128 -25.14 -39.45 -18.73
CA ASP A 128 -24.58 -39.95 -19.99
C ASP A 128 -23.05 -39.72 -20.14
N VAL A 129 -22.41 -38.97 -19.27
CA VAL A 129 -20.98 -38.64 -19.41
C VAL A 129 -20.18 -39.05 -18.16
N SER A 130 -18.90 -39.44 -18.36
CA SER A 130 -17.99 -39.77 -17.25
C SER A 130 -17.81 -38.56 -16.31
N PRO A 131 -18.07 -38.71 -14.99
CA PRO A 131 -17.89 -37.64 -13.99
C PRO A 131 -16.46 -37.06 -13.99
N PHE A 132 -15.48 -37.92 -14.22
CA PHE A 132 -14.06 -37.54 -14.29
C PHE A 132 -13.76 -36.63 -15.48
N SER A 133 -14.29 -36.96 -16.66
CA SER A 133 -14.07 -36.11 -17.86
C SER A 133 -14.62 -34.70 -17.67
N TRP A 134 -15.79 -34.58 -17.04
CA TRP A 134 -16.40 -33.30 -16.74
C TRP A 134 -15.63 -32.52 -15.69
N GLY A 135 -15.28 -33.14 -14.59
CA GLY A 135 -14.49 -32.51 -13.53
C GLY A 135 -13.13 -32.00 -14.06
N ILE A 136 -12.45 -32.79 -14.86
CA ILE A 136 -11.16 -32.39 -15.48
C ILE A 136 -11.37 -31.21 -16.44
N ASN A 137 -12.36 -31.25 -17.32
CA ASN A 137 -12.66 -30.14 -18.21
C ASN A 137 -12.99 -28.86 -17.43
N ARG A 138 -13.73 -28.96 -16.31
CA ARG A 138 -14.04 -27.83 -15.43
C ARG A 138 -12.78 -27.19 -14.84
N LEU A 139 -11.79 -27.99 -14.42
CA LEU A 139 -10.50 -27.52 -13.94
C LEU A 139 -9.70 -26.83 -15.05
N ILE A 140 -9.64 -27.46 -16.23
CA ILE A 140 -8.91 -26.92 -17.40
C ILE A 140 -9.54 -25.58 -17.83
N ASP A 141 -10.85 -25.48 -17.89
CA ASP A 141 -11.54 -24.22 -18.27
C ASP A 141 -11.24 -23.10 -17.27
N THR A 142 -11.19 -23.41 -15.97
CA THR A 142 -10.79 -22.44 -14.94
C THR A 142 -9.32 -21.99 -15.11
N MET A 143 -8.40 -22.94 -15.36
CA MET A 143 -6.99 -22.63 -15.63
C MET A 143 -6.83 -21.74 -16.85
N ILE A 144 -7.51 -22.04 -17.95
CA ILE A 144 -7.49 -21.22 -19.16
C ILE A 144 -7.90 -19.78 -18.84
N GLY A 145 -9.03 -19.60 -18.13
CA GLY A 145 -9.50 -18.28 -17.74
C GLY A 145 -8.49 -17.50 -16.87
N ILE A 146 -7.85 -18.17 -15.92
CA ILE A 146 -6.81 -17.59 -15.08
C ILE A 146 -5.58 -17.18 -15.90
N LEU A 147 -5.08 -18.05 -16.77
CA LEU A 147 -3.91 -17.79 -17.61
C LEU A 147 -4.15 -16.65 -18.59
N VAL A 148 -5.32 -16.65 -19.24
CA VAL A 148 -5.72 -15.55 -20.14
C VAL A 148 -5.82 -14.23 -19.39
N ALA A 149 -6.46 -14.21 -18.21
CA ALA A 149 -6.54 -13.02 -17.39
C ALA A 149 -5.15 -12.50 -16.98
N TYR A 150 -4.26 -13.40 -16.57
CA TYR A 150 -2.89 -13.07 -16.22
C TYR A 150 -2.14 -12.48 -17.41
N ALA A 151 -2.18 -13.15 -18.56
CA ALA A 151 -1.52 -12.68 -19.79
C ALA A 151 -2.01 -11.29 -20.20
N VAL A 152 -3.34 -11.07 -20.26
CA VAL A 152 -3.92 -9.77 -20.61
C VAL A 152 -3.60 -8.70 -19.55
N ASN A 153 -3.51 -9.08 -18.28
CA ASN A 153 -3.19 -8.14 -17.21
C ASN A 153 -1.69 -7.76 -17.23
N CYS A 154 -0.81 -8.68 -17.61
CA CYS A 154 0.61 -8.44 -17.81
C CYS A 154 0.91 -7.54 -19.02
N VAL A 155 0.02 -7.46 -20.03
CA VAL A 155 0.17 -6.50 -21.12
C VAL A 155 -0.03 -5.09 -20.55
N HIS A 156 1.07 -4.50 -20.11
CA HIS A 156 1.11 -3.09 -19.76
C HIS A 156 1.11 -2.31 -21.08
N MET A 157 0.04 -1.53 -21.31
CA MET A 157 0.18 -0.48 -22.30
C MET A 157 1.26 0.47 -21.77
N PRO A 158 2.38 0.66 -22.50
CA PRO A 158 3.43 1.53 -22.02
C PRO A 158 2.82 2.90 -21.75
N ALA A 159 2.94 3.35 -20.50
CA ALA A 159 2.77 4.76 -20.23
C ALA A 159 3.81 5.47 -21.11
N ARG A 160 3.36 6.17 -22.14
CA ARG A 160 4.24 7.01 -22.98
C ARG A 160 4.73 8.14 -22.08
N GLY A 161 5.90 7.99 -21.52
CA GLY A 161 6.55 8.98 -20.70
C GLY A 161 8.01 8.60 -20.50
N LYS A 162 8.87 9.56 -20.60
CA LYS A 162 10.27 9.37 -20.28
C LYS A 162 10.39 8.94 -18.83
N LYS A 163 11.20 7.92 -18.57
CA LYS A 163 11.55 7.44 -17.22
C LYS A 163 12.44 8.44 -16.44
N ASP A 164 12.62 9.63 -16.97
CA ASP A 164 13.62 10.60 -16.56
C ASP A 164 13.09 11.59 -15.49
N HIS A 165 11.84 11.42 -15.05
CA HIS A 165 11.19 12.32 -14.08
C HIS A 165 10.89 11.63 -12.76
N LEU A 166 11.22 12.29 -11.66
CA LEU A 166 10.80 11.94 -10.30
C LEU A 166 9.63 12.87 -9.90
N TYR A 167 8.56 12.29 -9.36
CA TYR A 167 7.36 13.02 -8.95
C TYR A 167 7.28 13.03 -7.42
N ALA A 168 7.56 14.19 -6.81
CA ALA A 168 7.49 14.38 -5.37
C ALA A 168 6.04 14.63 -4.93
N VAL A 169 5.57 13.86 -3.95
CA VAL A 169 4.22 13.95 -3.39
C VAL A 169 4.30 13.98 -1.86
N ALA A 170 3.66 14.99 -1.25
CA ALA A 170 3.58 15.11 0.20
C ALA A 170 2.65 14.03 0.78
N VAL A 171 3.16 13.24 1.72
CA VAL A 171 2.35 12.24 2.44
C VAL A 171 1.27 12.93 3.26
N ASP A 172 1.61 14.04 3.90
CA ASP A 172 0.71 14.79 4.78
C ASP A 172 -0.53 15.33 4.05
N ALA A 173 -0.39 15.64 2.75
CA ALA A 173 -1.49 16.12 1.91
C ALA A 173 -2.39 15.01 1.35
N LEU A 174 -1.99 13.73 1.46
CA LEU A 174 -2.78 12.62 0.93
C LEU A 174 -4.07 12.41 1.75
N PRO A 175 -5.21 12.12 1.10
CA PRO A 175 -6.49 11.93 1.79
C PRO A 175 -6.46 10.69 2.68
N GLU A 176 -7.00 10.83 3.87
CA GLU A 176 -7.14 9.76 4.86
C GLU A 176 -8.55 9.19 4.86
N GLY A 177 -8.65 7.87 5.07
CA GLY A 177 -9.88 7.20 5.42
C GLY A 177 -10.19 7.34 6.92
N GLU A 178 -11.30 6.77 7.36
CA GLU A 178 -11.75 6.81 8.76
C GLU A 178 -10.76 6.21 9.76
N ASP A 179 -9.88 5.33 9.31
CA ASP A 179 -8.85 4.62 10.09
C ASP A 179 -7.49 5.35 10.13
N GLY A 180 -7.39 6.56 9.58
CA GLY A 180 -6.14 7.31 9.48
C GLY A 180 -5.14 6.73 8.47
N VAL A 181 -5.59 5.82 7.62
CA VAL A 181 -4.83 5.22 6.52
C VAL A 181 -5.25 5.87 5.21
N LEU A 182 -4.37 5.88 4.22
CA LEU A 182 -4.68 6.37 2.88
C LEU A 182 -5.97 5.75 2.33
N ASP A 183 -6.88 6.57 1.83
CA ASP A 183 -8.15 6.10 1.30
C ASP A 183 -7.96 5.04 0.19
N ASN A 184 -8.88 4.08 0.12
CA ASN A 184 -8.74 2.91 -0.75
C ASN A 184 -8.68 3.26 -2.24
N TYR A 185 -9.37 4.32 -2.67
CA TYR A 185 -9.37 4.73 -4.07
C TYR A 185 -8.02 5.32 -4.46
N THR A 186 -7.50 6.26 -3.68
CA THR A 186 -6.18 6.87 -3.88
C THR A 186 -5.07 5.82 -3.82
N LYS A 187 -5.11 4.93 -2.83
CA LYS A 187 -4.15 3.82 -2.68
C LYS A 187 -4.08 2.92 -3.92
N VAL A 188 -5.22 2.50 -4.45
CA VAL A 188 -5.27 1.67 -5.66
C VAL A 188 -4.72 2.42 -6.87
N ARG A 189 -5.06 3.70 -7.02
CA ARG A 189 -4.63 4.50 -8.17
C ARG A 189 -3.14 4.81 -8.14
N LEU A 190 -2.59 5.16 -6.98
CA LEU A 190 -1.14 5.36 -6.82
C LEU A 190 -0.36 4.07 -7.08
N ASN A 191 -0.81 2.95 -6.53
CA ASN A 191 -0.20 1.65 -6.81
C ASN A 191 -0.21 1.29 -8.30
N GLN A 192 -1.29 1.60 -9.02
CA GLN A 192 -1.33 1.42 -10.49
C GLN A 192 -0.33 2.30 -11.24
N LEU A 193 -0.11 3.54 -10.78
CA LEU A 193 0.90 4.42 -11.38
C LEU A 193 2.31 3.87 -11.16
N VAL A 194 2.61 3.41 -9.95
CA VAL A 194 3.90 2.79 -9.61
C VAL A 194 4.13 1.51 -10.44
N GLU A 195 3.12 0.64 -10.56
CA GLU A 195 3.19 -0.57 -11.41
C GLU A 195 3.43 -0.23 -12.89
N ARG A 196 2.93 0.90 -13.36
CA ARG A 196 3.15 1.40 -14.73
C ARG A 196 4.51 2.07 -14.92
N GLY A 197 5.33 2.09 -13.88
CA GLY A 197 6.68 2.62 -13.93
C GLY A 197 6.81 4.09 -13.54
N ALA A 198 5.79 4.73 -12.98
CA ALA A 198 5.92 6.07 -12.44
C ALA A 198 6.91 6.09 -11.27
N HIS A 199 7.80 7.09 -11.27
CA HIS A 199 8.76 7.33 -10.21
C HIS A 199 8.14 8.31 -9.21
N ILE A 200 7.36 7.78 -8.23
CA ILE A 200 6.71 8.59 -7.19
C ILE A 200 7.61 8.56 -5.95
N PHE A 201 8.09 9.74 -5.56
CA PHE A 201 8.88 9.99 -4.36
C PHE A 201 7.98 10.62 -3.30
N LEU A 202 7.79 9.91 -2.21
CA LEU A 202 6.95 10.37 -1.10
C LEU A 202 7.80 11.10 -0.07
N TYR A 203 7.29 12.21 0.44
CA TYR A 203 7.95 12.97 1.50
C TYR A 203 6.97 13.37 2.60
N ALA A 204 7.45 13.37 3.84
CA ALA A 204 6.71 13.75 5.04
C ALA A 204 7.57 14.66 5.93
N ARG A 205 6.95 15.59 6.65
CA ARG A 205 7.61 16.35 7.71
C ARG A 205 7.78 15.52 8.97
N GLY A 206 6.83 14.62 9.20
CA GLY A 206 6.75 13.76 10.36
C GLY A 206 7.76 12.61 10.34
N SER A 207 7.51 11.66 11.23
CA SER A 207 8.35 10.49 11.43
C SER A 207 8.00 9.35 10.46
N ALA A 208 8.86 8.31 10.48
CA ALA A 208 8.62 7.10 9.68
C ALA A 208 7.37 6.35 10.13
N ALA A 209 7.08 6.32 11.43
CA ALA A 209 5.93 5.60 11.98
C ALA A 209 4.60 6.17 11.48
N GLU A 210 4.48 7.49 11.45
CA GLU A 210 3.30 8.19 10.92
C GLU A 210 3.14 7.94 9.42
N ALA A 211 4.23 8.06 8.66
CA ALA A 211 4.22 7.81 7.22
C ALA A 211 3.88 6.34 6.91
N GLU A 212 4.44 5.36 7.65
CA GLU A 212 4.17 3.94 7.46
C GLU A 212 2.71 3.59 7.75
N ARG A 213 2.13 4.15 8.82
CA ARG A 213 0.72 3.98 9.15
C ARG A 213 -0.19 4.52 8.05
N LYS A 214 0.03 5.77 7.63
CA LYS A 214 -0.77 6.41 6.58
C LYS A 214 -0.67 5.68 5.24
N LEU A 215 0.52 5.20 4.89
CA LEU A 215 0.79 4.53 3.62
C LEU A 215 0.57 3.00 3.67
N ALA A 216 -0.11 2.47 4.68
CA ALA A 216 -0.37 1.04 4.79
C ALA A 216 -1.06 0.48 3.53
N GLY A 217 -0.42 -0.53 2.89
CA GLY A 217 -0.89 -1.12 1.63
C GLY A 217 -0.53 -0.33 0.35
N TYR A 218 0.29 0.72 0.46
CA TYR A 218 0.96 1.32 -0.69
C TYR A 218 2.20 0.49 -1.08
N THR A 219 2.43 0.35 -2.38
CA THR A 219 3.60 -0.38 -2.90
C THR A 219 4.78 0.58 -3.04
N HIS A 220 5.62 0.61 -2.02
CA HIS A 220 6.81 1.44 -2.03
C HIS A 220 7.80 0.97 -3.12
N ARG A 221 8.17 1.87 -4.01
CA ARG A 221 9.24 1.64 -4.99
C ARG A 221 10.55 2.23 -4.52
N PHE A 222 10.49 3.35 -3.82
CA PHE A 222 11.61 4.13 -3.32
C PHE A 222 11.49 4.36 -1.81
N PRO A 223 12.58 4.72 -1.14
CA PRO A 223 12.52 5.21 0.23
C PRO A 223 11.59 6.42 0.36
N VAL A 224 10.99 6.58 1.53
CA VAL A 224 10.20 7.75 1.91
C VAL A 224 11.11 8.77 2.55
N CYS A 225 11.04 10.01 2.10
CA CYS A 225 11.73 11.13 2.72
C CYS A 225 10.96 11.54 3.99
N ILE A 226 11.65 11.61 5.12
CA ILE A 226 11.09 11.94 6.42
C ILE A 226 11.89 13.05 7.10
N LEU A 227 11.38 13.55 8.22
CA LEU A 227 12.04 14.61 9.00
C LEU A 227 12.42 15.81 8.11
N ASN A 228 11.48 16.27 7.29
CA ASN A 228 11.62 17.40 6.37
C ASN A 228 12.86 17.32 5.46
N GLY A 229 13.26 16.14 5.03
CA GLY A 229 14.42 15.94 4.16
C GLY A 229 15.71 15.52 4.89
N ALA A 230 15.72 15.49 6.21
CA ALA A 230 16.92 15.14 6.97
C ALA A 230 17.23 13.63 6.94
N ALA A 231 16.25 12.77 6.63
CA ALA A 231 16.45 11.33 6.54
C ALA A 231 15.59 10.68 5.46
N LEU A 232 16.03 9.50 5.00
CA LEU A 232 15.28 8.59 4.14
C LEU A 232 14.96 7.32 4.94
N TYR A 233 13.73 6.83 4.81
CA TYR A 233 13.28 5.56 5.35
C TYR A 233 12.93 4.58 4.23
N ASP A 234 13.56 3.41 4.20
CA ASP A 234 13.23 2.32 3.27
C ASP A 234 12.23 1.34 3.91
N PRO A 235 10.94 1.39 3.55
CA PRO A 235 9.92 0.52 4.13
C PRO A 235 10.12 -0.97 3.82
N LYS A 236 10.88 -1.31 2.75
CA LYS A 236 11.14 -2.70 2.37
C LYS A 236 12.20 -3.34 3.25
N LYS A 237 13.23 -2.57 3.61
CA LYS A 237 14.33 -3.02 4.45
C LYS A 237 14.09 -2.71 5.94
N GLY A 238 13.19 -1.76 6.23
CA GLY A 238 12.97 -1.24 7.58
C GLY A 238 14.15 -0.42 8.09
N THR A 239 14.96 0.19 7.20
CA THR A 239 16.20 0.89 7.54
C THR A 239 16.14 2.37 7.22
N PHE A 240 16.90 3.14 7.98
CA PHE A 240 17.02 4.57 7.85
C PHE A 240 18.40 4.97 7.30
N THR A 241 18.42 6.03 6.49
CA THR A 241 19.64 6.64 5.98
C THR A 241 19.60 8.12 6.29
N ALA A 242 20.60 8.63 7.00
CA ALA A 242 20.76 10.06 7.22
C ALA A 242 21.10 10.76 5.89
N VAL A 243 20.39 11.85 5.61
CA VAL A 243 20.65 12.73 4.45
C VAL A 243 21.45 13.92 4.90
N GLU A 244 20.95 14.62 5.92
CA GLU A 244 21.56 15.78 6.53
C GLU A 244 21.51 15.70 8.05
N SER A 245 22.49 16.32 8.71
CA SER A 245 22.62 16.29 10.16
C SER A 245 23.09 17.66 10.66
N PHE A 246 22.73 17.99 11.88
CA PHE A 246 23.34 19.13 12.56
C PHE A 246 24.81 18.86 12.84
N SER A 247 25.65 19.89 12.72
CA SER A 247 27.02 19.84 13.23
C SER A 247 27.00 19.78 14.77
N GLU A 248 28.01 19.17 15.38
CA GLU A 248 28.11 19.10 16.85
C GLU A 248 28.13 20.49 17.51
N LYS A 249 28.73 21.49 16.83
CA LYS A 249 28.69 22.89 17.26
C LYS A 249 27.27 23.44 17.28
N ALA A 250 26.45 23.10 16.27
CA ALA A 250 25.05 23.52 16.20
C ALA A 250 24.21 22.86 17.28
N VAL A 251 24.38 21.54 17.48
CA VAL A 251 23.70 20.80 18.56
C VAL A 251 24.05 21.40 19.93
N GLY A 252 25.32 21.69 20.21
CA GLY A 252 25.74 22.32 21.45
C GLY A 252 25.14 23.72 21.68
N LYS A 253 25.11 24.56 20.63
CA LYS A 253 24.49 25.91 20.73
C LYS A 253 22.97 25.81 20.96
N LEU A 254 22.29 24.94 20.21
CA LEU A 254 20.83 24.74 20.38
C LEU A 254 20.50 24.14 21.74
N GLY A 255 21.28 23.15 22.21
CA GLY A 255 21.11 22.55 23.54
C GLY A 255 21.23 23.61 24.63
N ASN A 256 22.27 24.47 24.60
CA ASN A 256 22.45 25.55 25.57
C ASN A 256 21.28 26.56 25.53
N LEU A 257 20.79 26.87 24.34
CA LEU A 257 19.65 27.78 24.17
C LEU A 257 18.36 27.20 24.76
N LEU A 258 18.11 25.91 24.53
CA LEU A 258 16.93 25.22 25.04
C LEU A 258 17.00 25.11 26.58
N GLU A 259 18.14 24.71 27.12
CA GLU A 259 18.37 24.60 28.56
C GLU A 259 18.21 25.97 29.25
N LYS A 260 18.79 27.04 28.70
CA LYS A 260 18.67 28.43 29.21
C LYS A 260 17.19 28.89 29.29
N ASN A 261 16.32 28.40 28.41
CA ASN A 261 14.90 28.71 28.38
C ASN A 261 14.04 27.67 29.12
N GLY A 262 14.64 26.64 29.71
CA GLY A 262 13.96 25.61 30.49
C GLY A 262 13.16 24.62 29.63
N PHE A 263 13.53 24.40 28.39
CA PHE A 263 12.83 23.46 27.50
C PHE A 263 13.57 22.12 27.39
N SER A 264 12.82 21.05 27.58
CA SER A 264 13.27 19.68 27.26
C SER A 264 13.06 19.38 25.78
N VAL A 265 13.88 18.46 25.26
CA VAL A 265 13.96 18.20 23.81
C VAL A 265 13.98 16.70 23.50
N PHE A 266 13.22 16.30 22.50
CA PHE A 266 13.41 15.02 21.81
C PHE A 266 14.43 15.17 20.70
N THR A 267 15.52 14.41 20.79
CA THR A 267 16.62 14.42 19.82
C THR A 267 16.53 13.20 18.91
N TYR A 268 16.19 13.42 17.66
CA TYR A 268 16.04 12.37 16.65
C TYR A 268 17.35 12.11 15.94
N CYS A 269 17.84 10.89 16.04
CA CYS A 269 19.12 10.46 15.50
C CYS A 269 18.97 9.21 14.64
N VAL A 270 19.62 9.19 13.49
CA VAL A 270 19.78 8.00 12.67
C VAL A 270 21.15 7.38 12.95
N SER A 271 21.15 6.18 13.51
CA SER A 271 22.37 5.42 13.79
C SER A 271 22.20 3.96 13.42
N HIS A 272 23.19 3.39 12.70
CA HIS A 272 23.21 1.99 12.27
C HIS A 272 21.92 1.52 11.57
N GLY A 273 21.32 2.41 10.79
CA GLY A 273 20.07 2.10 10.04
C GLY A 273 18.80 2.13 10.89
N ASN A 274 18.84 2.63 12.13
CA ASN A 274 17.70 2.78 13.02
C ASN A 274 17.47 4.25 13.38
N LEU A 275 16.22 4.62 13.63
CA LEU A 275 15.85 5.90 14.20
C LEU A 275 15.73 5.77 15.73
N GLN A 276 16.52 6.55 16.43
CA GLN A 276 16.53 6.64 17.89
C GLN A 276 16.12 8.04 18.33
N VAL A 277 15.30 8.14 19.35
CA VAL A 277 14.82 9.40 19.91
C VAL A 277 15.31 9.50 21.35
N PHE A 278 16.33 10.32 21.57
CA PHE A 278 16.91 10.52 22.89
C PHE A 278 16.23 11.65 23.63
N PHE A 279 16.03 11.48 24.92
CA PHE A 279 15.52 12.49 25.85
C PHE A 279 16.09 12.25 27.24
N ASP A 280 16.23 13.32 28.01
CA ASP A 280 16.76 13.23 29.39
C ASP A 280 15.61 12.92 30.36
N LYS A 281 14.53 13.72 30.34
CA LYS A 281 13.38 13.58 31.21
C LYS A 281 12.11 14.10 30.51
N LEU A 282 10.97 13.64 30.98
CA LEU A 282 9.66 14.14 30.58
C LEU A 282 9.21 15.15 31.64
N GLU A 283 9.35 16.44 31.34
CA GLU A 283 9.02 17.52 32.28
C GLU A 283 7.67 18.16 32.04
N ASP A 284 7.21 18.10 30.79
CA ASP A 284 6.00 18.78 30.33
C ASP A 284 4.89 17.77 29.98
N GLU A 285 3.62 18.11 30.35
CA GLU A 285 2.45 17.28 30.04
C GLU A 285 2.32 16.98 28.53
N ALA A 286 2.66 17.94 27.69
CA ALA A 286 2.63 17.77 26.25
C ALA A 286 3.68 16.76 25.77
N MET A 287 4.87 16.80 26.37
CA MET A 287 5.97 15.88 26.08
C MET A 287 5.64 14.44 26.53
N GLU A 288 5.03 14.30 27.73
CA GLU A 288 4.55 12.99 28.22
C GLU A 288 3.50 12.39 27.29
N LYS A 289 2.47 13.13 26.93
CA LYS A 289 1.41 12.66 26.03
C LYS A 289 1.96 12.31 24.64
N TRP A 290 2.89 13.10 24.15
CA TRP A 290 3.59 12.78 22.90
C TRP A 290 4.36 11.47 22.98
N HIS A 291 5.15 11.30 24.04
CA HIS A 291 5.91 10.08 24.29
C HIS A 291 4.98 8.86 24.39
N ASP A 292 3.94 8.94 25.22
CA ASP A 292 3.01 7.82 25.45
C ASP A 292 2.28 7.40 24.16
N SER A 293 1.93 8.36 23.32
CA SER A 293 1.26 8.08 22.05
C SER A 293 2.18 7.44 20.99
N ARG A 294 3.51 7.58 21.14
CA ARG A 294 4.50 7.20 20.12
C ARG A 294 5.51 6.15 20.56
N SER A 295 5.79 6.01 21.84
CA SER A 295 6.79 5.05 22.38
C SER A 295 6.51 3.59 22.00
N THR A 296 5.26 3.26 21.67
CA THR A 296 4.83 1.93 21.20
C THR A 296 4.78 1.80 19.68
N LEU A 297 4.98 2.91 18.95
CA LEU A 297 4.94 2.87 17.48
C LEU A 297 6.18 2.15 16.92
N PRO A 298 6.02 1.38 15.86
CA PRO A 298 7.15 0.75 15.20
C PRO A 298 8.08 1.82 14.60
N ARG A 299 9.35 1.50 14.51
CA ARG A 299 10.39 2.34 13.86
C ARG A 299 10.83 3.60 14.61
N GLU A 300 10.29 3.86 15.80
CA GLU A 300 10.75 4.91 16.69
C GLU A 300 11.21 4.29 18.02
N ASN A 301 12.49 4.41 18.34
CA ASN A 301 13.04 3.88 19.59
C ASN A 301 13.30 5.05 20.55
N TYR A 302 12.41 5.25 21.52
CA TYR A 302 12.56 6.26 22.55
C TYR A 302 13.52 5.76 23.63
N VAL A 303 14.58 6.52 23.89
CA VAL A 303 15.66 6.18 24.83
C VAL A 303 15.83 7.30 25.83
N CYS A 304 15.52 7.03 27.11
CA CYS A 304 15.76 7.96 28.21
C CYS A 304 17.25 7.92 28.58
N ALA A 305 18.06 8.66 27.83
CA ALA A 305 19.51 8.76 28.03
C ALA A 305 20.07 9.94 27.24
N TYR A 306 21.26 10.39 27.64
CA TYR A 306 22.02 11.33 26.82
C TYR A 306 22.42 10.72 25.48
N ARG A 307 22.30 11.51 24.41
CA ARG A 307 22.71 11.09 23.07
C ARG A 307 24.21 10.72 23.04
N PRO A 308 24.59 9.56 22.51
CA PRO A 308 25.97 9.23 22.25
C PRO A 308 26.61 10.21 21.25
N ALA A 309 27.92 10.54 21.45
CA ALA A 309 28.61 11.50 20.61
C ALA A 309 28.76 11.08 19.13
N ASP A 310 28.71 9.80 18.84
CA ASP A 310 28.78 9.22 17.50
C ASP A 310 27.41 9.21 16.76
N CYS A 311 26.33 9.57 17.44
CA CYS A 311 24.99 9.66 16.83
C CYS A 311 24.74 11.03 16.22
N SER A 312 24.59 11.09 14.90
CA SER A 312 24.25 12.32 14.19
C SER A 312 22.79 12.73 14.40
N VAL A 313 22.52 14.03 14.59
CA VAL A 313 21.19 14.58 14.88
C VAL A 313 20.53 15.09 13.61
N GLN A 314 19.34 14.57 13.28
CA GLN A 314 18.53 14.95 12.13
C GLN A 314 17.41 15.91 12.47
N CYS A 315 16.88 15.84 13.70
CA CYS A 315 15.78 16.71 14.12
C CYS A 315 15.82 16.91 15.64
N LEU A 316 15.45 18.11 16.08
CA LEU A 316 15.16 18.41 17.48
C LEU A 316 13.69 18.80 17.59
N ARG A 317 12.95 18.19 18.52
CA ARG A 317 11.55 18.51 18.79
C ARG A 317 11.36 19.01 20.20
N VAL A 318 10.75 20.19 20.33
CA VAL A 318 10.56 20.92 21.59
C VAL A 318 9.10 21.29 21.74
N PHE A 319 8.58 21.18 22.95
CA PHE A 319 7.23 21.60 23.27
C PHE A 319 7.26 22.94 23.98
N VAL A 320 6.55 23.92 23.46
CA VAL A 320 6.58 25.30 23.92
C VAL A 320 5.14 25.78 24.14
N LYS A 321 4.88 26.43 25.28
CA LYS A 321 3.57 27.04 25.50
C LYS A 321 3.35 28.20 24.52
N GLU A 322 2.10 28.34 24.04
CA GLU A 322 1.76 29.32 23.02
C GLU A 322 2.15 30.77 23.42
N GLU A 323 2.01 31.11 24.71
CA GLU A 323 2.44 32.39 25.27
C GLU A 323 3.96 32.65 25.19
N GLN A 324 4.77 31.60 25.18
CA GLN A 324 6.24 31.66 25.10
C GLN A 324 6.76 31.64 23.65
N ARG A 325 5.90 31.32 22.69
CA ARG A 325 6.30 31.11 21.29
C ARG A 325 7.01 32.31 20.68
N ALA A 326 6.44 33.51 20.83
CA ALA A 326 6.99 34.71 20.21
C ALA A 326 8.39 35.04 20.80
N SER A 327 8.53 35.05 22.12
CA SER A 327 9.80 35.34 22.78
C SER A 327 10.88 34.30 22.45
N PHE A 328 10.49 33.04 22.35
CA PHE A 328 11.42 31.97 22.00
C PHE A 328 11.82 31.98 20.52
N ALA A 329 10.88 32.27 19.60
CA ALA A 329 11.20 32.48 18.19
C ALA A 329 12.21 33.63 17.99
N ASP A 330 12.07 34.75 18.71
CA ASP A 330 13.00 35.85 18.69
C ASP A 330 14.39 35.48 19.25
N ALA A 331 14.44 34.67 20.30
CA ALA A 331 15.70 34.15 20.83
C ALA A 331 16.42 33.22 19.83
N LEU A 332 15.68 32.33 19.19
CA LEU A 332 16.19 31.47 18.14
C LEU A 332 16.74 32.25 16.95
N GLN A 333 16.05 33.29 16.52
CA GLN A 333 16.52 34.17 15.43
C GLN A 333 17.81 34.90 15.78
N ARG A 334 17.92 35.43 17.01
CA ARG A 334 19.10 36.18 17.44
C ARG A 334 20.35 35.31 17.67
N GLU A 335 20.17 34.17 18.34
CA GLU A 335 21.30 33.33 18.78
C GLU A 335 21.57 32.16 17.82
N GLY A 336 20.60 31.83 16.94
CA GLY A 336 20.62 30.65 16.06
C GLY A 336 20.64 30.94 14.55
N ALA A 337 20.66 32.20 14.11
CA ALA A 337 20.53 32.58 12.70
C ALA A 337 21.56 31.95 11.74
N ASP A 338 22.75 31.60 12.26
CA ASP A 338 23.80 30.92 11.52
C ASP A 338 23.66 29.38 11.47
N ILE A 339 22.70 28.83 12.21
CA ILE A 339 22.54 27.39 12.42
C ILE A 339 21.19 26.88 11.96
N LEU A 340 20.17 27.76 11.96
CA LEU A 340 18.77 27.41 11.74
C LEU A 340 18.31 27.84 10.35
N ALA A 341 17.81 26.91 9.57
CA ALA A 341 17.09 27.27 8.37
C ALA A 341 15.65 26.81 8.36
N ASN A 342 15.38 25.65 8.88
CA ASN A 342 14.06 25.06 8.78
C ASN A 342 13.46 24.93 10.18
N ILE A 343 12.70 25.94 10.59
CA ILE A 343 11.88 25.93 11.80
C ILE A 343 10.46 25.64 11.38
N HIS A 344 9.85 24.64 11.98
CA HIS A 344 8.45 24.33 11.79
C HIS A 344 7.70 24.36 13.11
N TRP A 345 6.62 25.15 13.16
CA TRP A 345 5.72 25.27 14.30
C TRP A 345 4.38 24.65 13.93
N GLU A 346 3.85 23.81 14.81
CA GLU A 346 2.51 23.23 14.70
C GLU A 346 1.80 23.27 16.05
N ALA A 347 0.46 23.38 16.05
CA ALA A 347 -0.33 23.25 17.27
C ALA A 347 -0.26 21.79 17.76
N ASP A 348 -0.23 21.62 19.08
CA ASP A 348 -0.35 20.28 19.67
C ASP A 348 -1.82 19.93 19.88
N ASP A 349 -2.36 19.05 19.05
CA ASP A 349 -3.76 18.62 19.13
C ASP A 349 -4.07 17.85 20.42
N ALA A 350 -3.06 17.18 21.01
CA ALA A 350 -3.21 16.42 22.24
C ALA A 350 -3.18 17.32 23.50
N CYS A 351 -2.53 18.49 23.42
CA CYS A 351 -2.36 19.45 24.49
C CYS A 351 -2.70 20.87 24.00
N PRO A 352 -3.97 21.29 24.01
CA PRO A 352 -4.36 22.65 23.62
C PRO A 352 -3.59 23.72 24.43
N GLY A 353 -3.08 24.73 23.72
CA GLY A 353 -2.23 25.78 24.30
C GLY A 353 -0.73 25.50 24.26
N TRP A 354 -0.34 24.34 23.71
CA TRP A 354 1.04 24.00 23.41
C TRP A 354 1.32 24.06 21.91
N GLN A 355 2.58 24.34 21.57
CA GLN A 355 3.09 24.36 20.22
C GLN A 355 4.27 23.41 20.13
N ILE A 356 4.33 22.64 19.05
CA ILE A 356 5.47 21.76 18.75
C ILE A 356 6.42 22.52 17.85
N LEU A 357 7.65 22.69 18.30
CA LEU A 357 8.73 23.26 17.51
C LEU A 357 9.62 22.13 16.99
N SER A 358 9.67 21.96 15.69
CA SER A 358 10.60 21.06 15.02
C SER A 358 11.73 21.85 14.36
N LEU A 359 12.96 21.54 14.71
CA LEU A 359 14.17 22.15 14.18
C LEU A 359 14.91 21.12 13.30
N TYR A 360 15.27 21.54 12.10
CA TYR A 360 16.00 20.71 11.13
C TYR A 360 17.31 21.38 10.69
N PRO A 361 18.31 20.60 10.22
CA PRO A 361 19.54 21.15 9.66
C PRO A 361 19.26 22.12 8.50
N LEU A 362 20.13 23.14 8.36
CA LEU A 362 20.01 24.19 7.35
C LEU A 362 19.87 23.62 5.92
N ALA A 363 20.65 22.62 5.63
CA ALA A 363 20.68 22.00 4.32
C ALA A 363 19.59 20.92 4.12
N ALA A 364 18.87 20.53 5.19
CA ALA A 364 17.82 19.52 5.08
C ALA A 364 16.67 20.02 4.20
N SER A 365 16.46 19.35 3.09
CA SER A 365 15.38 19.67 2.15
C SER A 365 14.96 18.42 1.38
N VAL A 366 13.70 18.44 0.91
CA VAL A 366 13.17 17.38 0.05
C VAL A 366 13.97 17.28 -1.25
N ASP A 367 14.45 18.42 -1.78
CA ASP A 367 15.29 18.45 -2.98
C ASP A 367 16.60 17.70 -2.81
N GLN A 368 17.25 17.85 -1.65
CA GLN A 368 18.51 17.18 -1.37
C GLN A 368 18.33 15.67 -1.16
N ALA A 369 17.25 15.29 -0.46
CA ALA A 369 16.86 13.89 -0.31
C ALA A 369 16.50 13.26 -1.66
N ALA A 370 15.76 13.98 -2.51
CA ALA A 370 15.44 13.57 -3.87
C ALA A 370 16.67 13.49 -4.75
N GLY A 371 17.62 14.43 -4.63
CA GLY A 371 18.87 14.46 -5.39
C GLY A 371 19.67 13.18 -5.26
N LYS A 372 19.84 12.66 -4.04
CA LYS A 372 20.50 11.36 -3.80
C LYS A 372 19.80 10.21 -4.55
N LEU A 373 18.47 10.19 -4.53
CA LEU A 373 17.71 9.17 -5.24
C LEU A 373 17.76 9.35 -6.76
N MET A 374 17.77 10.59 -7.23
CA MET A 374 17.86 10.92 -8.66
C MET A 374 19.19 10.49 -9.26
N GLU A 375 20.29 10.64 -8.54
CA GLU A 375 21.61 10.14 -8.93
C GLU A 375 21.62 8.62 -9.10
N GLU A 376 21.06 7.88 -8.14
CA GLU A 376 20.93 6.42 -8.19
C GLU A 376 20.07 5.93 -9.36
N LEU A 377 19.02 6.67 -9.70
CA LEU A 377 18.05 6.31 -10.73
C LEU A 377 18.42 6.82 -12.13
N HIS A 378 19.47 7.66 -12.24
CA HIS A 378 19.80 8.41 -13.47
C HIS A 378 18.61 9.22 -14.01
N VAL A 379 17.90 9.90 -13.10
CA VAL A 379 16.75 10.77 -13.37
C VAL A 379 17.19 12.21 -13.24
N HIS A 380 16.76 13.08 -14.17
CA HIS A 380 17.28 14.44 -14.26
C HIS A 380 16.29 15.53 -13.84
N GLU A 381 15.00 15.20 -13.71
CA GLU A 381 13.98 16.21 -13.37
C GLU A 381 13.15 15.78 -12.17
N LEU A 382 13.05 16.68 -11.19
CA LEU A 382 12.18 16.59 -10.03
C LEU A 382 10.95 17.47 -10.25
N ASN A 383 9.76 16.89 -10.14
CA ASN A 383 8.50 17.58 -10.29
C ASN A 383 7.69 17.48 -9.02
N TYR A 384 7.39 18.61 -8.39
CA TYR A 384 6.51 18.67 -7.22
C TYR A 384 5.05 18.71 -7.65
N TYR A 385 4.25 17.85 -7.05
CA TYR A 385 2.81 17.97 -7.13
C TYR A 385 2.29 18.77 -5.94
N VAL A 386 1.89 19.99 -6.22
CA VAL A 386 1.19 20.88 -5.28
C VAL A 386 -0.22 21.07 -5.84
N PRO A 387 -1.29 20.73 -5.10
CA PRO A 387 -2.67 21.03 -5.52
C PRO A 387 -2.86 22.52 -5.79
N GLU A 388 -3.54 22.88 -6.87
CA GLU A 388 -3.81 24.27 -7.25
C GLU A 388 -4.73 24.99 -6.24
N ASP A 389 -5.63 24.24 -5.60
CA ASP A 389 -6.48 24.70 -4.51
C ASP A 389 -6.08 23.99 -3.20
N GLN A 390 -6.10 24.71 -2.08
CA GLN A 390 -5.84 24.14 -0.74
C GLN A 390 -6.91 23.11 -0.31
N GLU A 391 -7.92 22.88 -1.13
CA GLU A 391 -8.93 21.86 -0.95
C GLU A 391 -8.44 20.51 -1.48
N THR A 392 -8.26 19.61 -0.57
CA THR A 392 -8.11 18.16 -0.70
C THR A 392 -7.38 17.63 -1.94
N TRP A 393 -6.18 17.10 -1.70
CA TRP A 393 -5.43 16.31 -2.64
C TRP A 393 -6.34 15.26 -3.32
N ASN A 394 -6.38 15.27 -4.66
CA ASN A 394 -7.22 14.37 -5.43
C ASN A 394 -6.38 13.55 -6.42
N VAL A 395 -6.41 12.24 -6.28
CA VAL A 395 -5.63 11.32 -7.12
C VAL A 395 -5.95 11.44 -8.61
N TRP A 396 -7.18 11.78 -8.97
CA TRP A 396 -7.56 11.98 -10.37
C TRP A 396 -6.89 13.23 -10.94
N VAL A 397 -6.85 14.33 -10.18
CA VAL A 397 -6.17 15.58 -10.57
C VAL A 397 -4.66 15.33 -10.70
N PHE A 398 -4.07 14.62 -9.74
CA PHE A 398 -2.67 14.18 -9.81
C PHE A 398 -2.38 13.35 -11.07
N GLU A 399 -3.24 12.39 -11.41
CA GLU A 399 -3.08 11.60 -12.65
C GLU A 399 -3.15 12.44 -13.91
N GLN A 400 -4.02 13.45 -13.98
CA GLN A 400 -4.11 14.35 -15.13
C GLN A 400 -2.87 15.25 -15.22
N TRP A 401 -2.41 15.78 -14.08
CA TRP A 401 -1.18 16.56 -13.99
C TRP A 401 0.03 15.70 -14.42
N HIS A 402 0.19 14.51 -13.85
CA HIS A 402 1.22 13.56 -14.24
C HIS A 402 1.22 13.26 -15.74
N LYS A 403 0.05 13.02 -16.33
CA LYS A 403 -0.10 12.81 -17.78
C LYS A 403 0.27 14.04 -18.59
N LYS A 404 0.04 15.27 -18.07
CA LYS A 404 0.45 16.51 -18.73
C LYS A 404 1.98 16.68 -18.70
N GLN A 405 2.62 16.41 -17.57
CA GLN A 405 4.09 16.45 -17.48
C GLN A 405 4.73 15.44 -18.42
N MET A 406 4.22 14.22 -18.48
CA MET A 406 4.66 13.18 -19.40
C MET A 406 4.49 13.52 -20.88
N LYS A 407 3.67 14.50 -21.24
CA LYS A 407 3.48 14.97 -22.63
C LYS A 407 4.33 16.18 -23.00
N LYS A 408 4.84 16.93 -22.01
CA LYS A 408 5.70 18.10 -22.23
C LYS A 408 7.15 17.71 -22.58
N CYS A 409 7.48 16.45 -22.42
CA CYS A 409 8.72 15.79 -22.78
C CYS A 409 8.51 14.94 -24.04
#